data_aa4bbf41710b77ceb0165970f30f2bce
#
_entry.id   aa4bbf41710b77ceb0165970f30f2bce
#
_cell.length_a   1.000
_cell.length_b   1.000
_cell.length_c   1.000
_cell.angle_alpha   90.00
_cell.angle_beta   90.00
_cell.angle_gamma   90.00
#
_symmetry.space_group_name_H-M   'P 1'
#
loop_
_entity.id
_entity.type
_entity.pdbx_description
1 polymer ?
#
loop_
_entity_poly.entity_id
_entity_poly.type
_entity_poly.pdbx_seq_one_letter_code
_entity_poly.pdbx_strand_id
1 'polypeptide(L)'
;QYNSFLDTEEVNETDIKHGDVMINHHGKIVRPKRLPSNLYKFKEGTGEARCILDSITSLQSGADLIWIETEKPHIGQIAEMMNEIKKVVPNAKLVYNNSPSFNWTLNFRQQVFDAWEQEGKDVTQYEKDDLMAEKYDSTELAIEADEKIRTFQADAAKEAGIFHHLITLPTYHTAALSTDNLAKAYFGDDGMLGYVKNVQRQEIRQGIACVKHQNMAGSDMGDDHKEYFAGEAALKAAGKDNTMNQF
;
A
#
# COMPACT_ATOMS: atom_id res chain seq x y z
N GLN A 1 3.36 25.31 -15.88
CA GLN A 1 2.60 25.11 -14.63
C GLN A 1 3.50 24.69 -13.46
N TYR A 2 4.40 23.71 -13.63
CA TYR A 2 5.29 23.23 -12.54
C TYR A 2 6.12 24.31 -11.89
N ASN A 3 6.60 25.29 -12.65
CA ASN A 3 7.39 26.40 -12.13
C ASN A 3 6.66 27.20 -11.04
N SER A 4 5.33 27.22 -11.04
CA SER A 4 4.54 27.90 -10.01
C SER A 4 4.61 27.23 -8.63
N PHE A 5 4.94 25.94 -8.59
CA PHE A 5 5.07 25.17 -7.37
C PHE A 5 6.47 25.20 -6.75
N LEU A 6 7.47 25.70 -7.48
CA LEU A 6 8.84 25.79 -6.97
C LEU A 6 8.96 26.89 -5.91
N ASP A 7 9.64 26.60 -4.81
CA ASP A 7 10.12 27.62 -3.88
C ASP A 7 11.27 28.37 -4.56
N THR A 8 11.20 29.68 -4.59
CA THR A 8 12.14 30.51 -5.35
C THR A 8 12.72 31.62 -4.49
N GLU A 9 13.91 32.10 -4.88
CA GLU A 9 14.55 33.30 -4.33
C GLU A 9 14.86 34.29 -5.43
N GLU A 10 14.81 35.58 -5.11
CA GLU A 10 15.22 36.61 -6.03
C GLU A 10 16.74 36.55 -6.30
N VAL A 11 17.15 36.75 -7.53
CA VAL A 11 18.53 36.69 -7.96
C VAL A 11 18.98 38.06 -8.42
N ASN A 12 20.26 38.37 -8.24
CA ASN A 12 20.90 39.55 -8.76
C ASN A 12 21.50 39.29 -10.15
N GLU A 13 21.99 40.35 -10.81
CA GLU A 13 22.53 40.25 -12.17
C GLU A 13 23.73 39.31 -12.29
N THR A 14 24.49 39.09 -11.22
CA THR A 14 25.60 38.14 -11.18
C THR A 14 25.18 36.68 -11.17
N ASP A 15 24.03 36.40 -10.60
CA ASP A 15 23.49 35.01 -10.51
C ASP A 15 22.94 34.53 -11.85
N ILE A 16 22.54 35.46 -12.75
CA ILE A 16 21.97 35.11 -14.08
C ILE A 16 22.98 34.32 -14.94
N LYS A 17 24.25 34.44 -14.67
CA LYS A 17 25.32 33.76 -15.46
C LYS A 17 25.46 32.28 -15.17
N HIS A 18 24.80 31.76 -14.14
CA HIS A 18 24.98 30.38 -13.64
C HIS A 18 23.81 29.44 -13.86
N GLY A 19 22.86 29.76 -14.76
CA GLY A 19 21.74 28.87 -15.14
C GLY A 19 20.58 28.83 -14.14
N ASP A 20 19.54 28.11 -14.47
CA ASP A 20 18.35 27.88 -13.64
C ASP A 20 17.58 29.13 -13.18
N VAL A 21 17.57 30.18 -13.99
CA VAL A 21 16.76 31.38 -13.73
C VAL A 21 15.42 31.31 -14.48
N MET A 22 14.40 31.87 -13.89
CA MET A 22 13.07 31.98 -14.47
C MET A 22 12.47 33.35 -14.14
N ILE A 23 11.44 33.76 -14.88
CA ILE A 23 10.65 34.93 -14.55
C ILE A 23 9.41 34.48 -13.79
N ASN A 24 9.19 35.00 -12.59
CA ASN A 24 7.99 34.73 -11.82
C ASN A 24 6.76 35.48 -12.35
N HIS A 25 5.60 35.24 -11.80
CA HIS A 25 4.34 35.88 -12.23
C HIS A 25 4.26 37.39 -11.97
N HIS A 26 5.22 37.96 -11.20
CA HIS A 26 5.37 39.37 -10.99
C HIS A 26 6.44 40.02 -11.93
N GLY A 27 6.96 39.24 -12.86
CA GLY A 27 7.99 39.72 -13.80
C GLY A 27 9.40 39.83 -13.22
N LYS A 28 9.63 39.32 -12.00
CA LYS A 28 10.95 39.31 -11.37
C LYS A 28 11.76 38.09 -11.80
N ILE A 29 13.07 38.28 -11.95
CA ILE A 29 13.98 37.15 -12.18
C ILE A 29 14.24 36.47 -10.85
N VAL A 30 14.00 35.18 -10.82
CA VAL A 30 14.13 34.32 -9.64
C VAL A 30 14.88 33.03 -10.02
N ARG A 31 15.45 32.35 -9.05
CA ARG A 31 15.91 30.98 -9.23
C ARG A 31 15.18 29.99 -8.28
N PRO A 32 15.02 28.74 -8.68
CA PRO A 32 14.50 27.72 -7.79
C PRO A 32 15.48 27.46 -6.62
N LYS A 33 14.97 27.43 -5.42
CA LYS A 33 15.74 26.95 -4.28
C LYS A 33 16.01 25.45 -4.40
N ARG A 34 17.12 25.01 -3.82
CA ARG A 34 17.50 23.61 -3.78
C ARG A 34 17.61 23.11 -2.34
N LEU A 35 17.28 21.84 -2.16
CA LEU A 35 17.55 21.09 -0.95
C LEU A 35 19.05 20.76 -0.83
N PRO A 36 19.55 20.36 0.35
CA PRO A 36 20.94 19.88 0.48
C PRO A 36 21.29 18.71 -0.46
N SER A 37 20.31 17.93 -0.88
CA SER A 37 20.43 16.87 -1.89
C SER A 37 20.59 17.38 -3.33
N ASN A 38 20.62 18.69 -3.54
CA ASN A 38 20.62 19.37 -4.85
C ASN A 38 19.33 19.21 -5.67
N LEU A 39 18.27 18.62 -5.11
CA LEU A 39 16.95 18.57 -5.73
C LEU A 39 16.24 19.92 -5.58
N TYR A 40 15.31 20.22 -6.49
CA TYR A 40 14.48 21.42 -6.38
C TYR A 40 13.60 21.36 -5.14
N LYS A 41 13.53 22.50 -4.44
CA LYS A 41 12.60 22.66 -3.32
C LYS A 41 11.26 23.16 -3.84
N PHE A 42 10.19 22.47 -3.48
CA PHE A 42 8.82 22.88 -3.76
C PHE A 42 8.24 23.67 -2.58
N LYS A 43 7.28 24.53 -2.86
CA LYS A 43 6.50 25.23 -1.83
C LYS A 43 5.73 24.23 -0.98
N GLU A 44 5.67 24.49 0.30
CA GLU A 44 4.85 23.72 1.23
C GLU A 44 3.37 23.76 0.81
N GLY A 45 2.61 22.70 1.10
CA GLY A 45 1.19 22.57 0.75
C GLY A 45 0.88 22.36 -0.73
N THR A 46 1.90 22.21 -1.62
CA THR A 46 1.66 22.03 -3.06
C THR A 46 1.66 20.58 -3.52
N GLY A 47 1.78 19.61 -2.61
CA GLY A 47 1.91 18.19 -2.94
C GLY A 47 0.72 17.65 -3.71
N GLU A 48 -0.48 17.88 -3.18
CA GLU A 48 -1.73 17.42 -3.80
C GLU A 48 -1.97 18.07 -5.18
N ALA A 49 -1.81 19.40 -5.27
CA ALA A 49 -1.97 20.11 -6.54
C ALA A 49 -0.97 19.66 -7.62
N ARG A 50 0.26 19.26 -7.23
CA ARG A 50 1.23 18.66 -8.15
C ARG A 50 0.80 17.26 -8.58
N CYS A 51 0.33 16.44 -7.66
CA CYS A 51 -0.20 15.10 -7.94
C CYS A 51 -1.36 15.15 -8.94
N ILE A 52 -2.30 16.10 -8.74
CA ILE A 52 -3.42 16.34 -9.67
C ILE A 52 -2.89 16.75 -11.06
N LEU A 53 -1.94 17.69 -11.12
CA LEU A 53 -1.35 18.12 -12.38
C LEU A 53 -0.61 16.98 -13.10
N ASP A 54 0.17 16.17 -12.38
CA ASP A 54 0.86 15.00 -12.92
C ASP A 54 -0.13 13.98 -13.49
N SER A 55 -1.20 13.72 -12.75
CA SER A 55 -2.28 12.80 -13.17
C SER A 55 -2.95 13.28 -14.47
N ILE A 56 -3.34 14.55 -14.53
CA ILE A 56 -3.95 15.15 -15.72
C ILE A 56 -2.98 15.09 -16.92
N THR A 57 -1.72 15.48 -16.70
CA THR A 57 -0.71 15.50 -17.77
C THR A 57 -0.45 14.09 -18.31
N SER A 58 -0.37 13.09 -17.44
CA SER A 58 -0.15 11.69 -17.82
C SER A 58 -1.33 11.13 -18.60
N LEU A 59 -2.57 11.37 -18.15
CA LEU A 59 -3.79 10.95 -18.86
C LEU A 59 -3.91 11.61 -20.23
N GLN A 60 -3.63 12.91 -20.34
CA GLN A 60 -3.62 13.62 -21.61
C GLN A 60 -2.49 13.17 -22.56
N SER A 61 -1.42 12.59 -22.01
CA SER A 61 -0.30 12.02 -22.75
C SER A 61 -0.52 10.57 -23.16
N GLY A 62 -1.67 9.96 -22.84
CA GLY A 62 -2.07 8.64 -23.28
C GLY A 62 -1.98 7.53 -22.23
N ALA A 63 -1.84 7.85 -20.95
CA ALA A 63 -1.99 6.86 -19.91
C ALA A 63 -3.46 6.38 -19.83
N ASP A 64 -3.67 5.08 -19.71
CA ASP A 64 -5.00 4.48 -19.61
C ASP A 64 -5.63 4.69 -18.23
N LEU A 65 -4.80 4.72 -17.19
CA LEU A 65 -5.18 4.94 -15.81
C LEU A 65 -3.99 5.49 -14.99
N ILE A 66 -4.27 6.06 -13.84
CA ILE A 66 -3.29 6.63 -12.91
C ILE A 66 -3.34 5.86 -11.59
N TRP A 67 -2.19 5.53 -11.07
CA TRP A 67 -2.04 4.99 -9.73
C TRP A 67 -1.67 6.14 -8.77
N ILE A 68 -2.54 6.39 -7.80
CA ILE A 68 -2.35 7.43 -6.79
C ILE A 68 -2.11 6.83 -5.40
N GLU A 69 -1.36 7.58 -4.62
CA GLU A 69 -1.15 7.36 -3.19
C GLU A 69 -1.25 8.71 -2.48
N THR A 70 -1.91 8.74 -1.34
CA THR A 70 -2.03 9.93 -0.48
C THR A 70 -1.10 9.79 0.73
N GLU A 71 -0.92 10.86 1.50
CA GLU A 71 -0.16 10.82 2.75
C GLU A 71 -0.85 9.93 3.81
N LYS A 72 -2.18 9.93 3.80
CA LYS A 72 -3.03 9.20 4.75
C LYS A 72 -4.20 8.56 4.00
N PRO A 73 -4.77 7.45 4.50
CA PRO A 73 -5.96 6.84 3.91
C PRO A 73 -7.21 7.65 4.28
N HIS A 74 -7.45 8.76 3.58
CA HIS A 74 -8.56 9.68 3.85
C HIS A 74 -9.46 9.81 2.61
N ILE A 75 -10.69 9.28 2.70
CA ILE A 75 -11.64 9.21 1.59
C ILE A 75 -11.95 10.60 1.01
N GLY A 76 -12.16 11.60 1.86
CA GLY A 76 -12.43 12.96 1.42
C GLY A 76 -11.34 13.53 0.53
N GLN A 77 -10.07 13.38 0.93
CA GLN A 77 -8.93 13.83 0.13
C GLN A 77 -8.88 13.11 -1.22
N ILE A 78 -9.07 11.78 -1.22
CA ILE A 78 -9.10 10.98 -2.45
C ILE A 78 -10.20 11.47 -3.39
N ALA A 79 -11.40 11.73 -2.84
CA ALA A 79 -12.55 12.22 -3.61
C ALA A 79 -12.30 13.62 -4.19
N GLU A 80 -11.70 14.52 -3.42
CA GLU A 80 -11.32 15.87 -3.90
C GLU A 80 -10.32 15.78 -5.06
N MET A 81 -9.25 15.02 -4.92
CA MET A 81 -8.26 14.80 -5.98
C MET A 81 -8.93 14.22 -7.24
N MET A 82 -9.78 13.21 -7.08
CA MET A 82 -10.48 12.58 -8.20
C MET A 82 -11.40 13.57 -8.91
N ASN A 83 -12.12 14.40 -8.16
CA ASN A 83 -13.02 15.41 -8.71
C ASN A 83 -12.23 16.48 -9.50
N GLU A 84 -11.11 16.96 -8.99
CA GLU A 84 -10.26 17.92 -9.70
C GLU A 84 -9.69 17.34 -11.01
N ILE A 85 -9.24 16.07 -10.98
CA ILE A 85 -8.76 15.38 -12.18
C ILE A 85 -9.90 15.24 -13.22
N LYS A 86 -11.10 14.84 -12.76
CA LYS A 86 -12.27 14.63 -13.64
C LYS A 86 -12.83 15.92 -14.26
N LYS A 87 -12.61 17.09 -13.65
CA LYS A 87 -12.95 18.38 -14.28
C LYS A 87 -12.22 18.57 -15.60
N VAL A 88 -11.01 18.04 -15.74
CA VAL A 88 -10.18 18.16 -16.95
C VAL A 88 -10.24 16.91 -17.82
N VAL A 89 -10.26 15.74 -17.21
CA VAL A 89 -10.34 14.44 -17.88
C VAL A 89 -11.56 13.67 -17.34
N PRO A 90 -12.77 13.88 -17.87
CA PRO A 90 -14.02 13.36 -17.31
C PRO A 90 -14.07 11.83 -17.14
N ASN A 91 -13.38 11.10 -18.02
CA ASN A 91 -13.32 9.64 -18.02
C ASN A 91 -12.07 9.09 -17.30
N ALA A 92 -11.40 9.91 -16.48
CA ALA A 92 -10.22 9.47 -15.74
C ALA A 92 -10.51 8.22 -14.91
N LYS A 93 -9.58 7.25 -14.98
CA LYS A 93 -9.58 6.03 -14.18
C LYS A 93 -8.40 6.07 -13.24
N LEU A 94 -8.66 5.81 -11.98
CA LEU A 94 -7.67 5.82 -10.93
C LEU A 94 -7.61 4.48 -10.19
N VAL A 95 -6.39 4.08 -9.86
CA VAL A 95 -6.08 2.97 -8.96
C VAL A 95 -5.55 3.58 -7.67
N TYR A 96 -6.02 3.11 -6.54
CA TYR A 96 -5.55 3.59 -5.25
C TYR A 96 -4.60 2.60 -4.58
N ASN A 97 -3.49 3.11 -4.04
CA ASN A 97 -2.58 2.33 -3.25
C ASN A 97 -3.03 2.28 -1.78
N ASN A 98 -3.54 1.13 -1.36
CA ASN A 98 -3.74 0.83 0.06
C ASN A 98 -2.36 0.51 0.68
N SER A 99 -1.56 1.55 0.86
CA SER A 99 -0.16 1.38 1.26
C SER A 99 -0.02 0.72 2.64
N PRO A 100 0.82 -0.32 2.77
CA PRO A 100 1.17 -0.88 4.08
C PRO A 100 2.09 0.06 4.90
N SER A 101 2.58 1.14 4.30
CA SER A 101 3.33 2.18 5.01
C SER A 101 2.43 3.04 5.89
N PHE A 102 1.12 3.05 5.65
CA PHE A 102 0.18 3.71 6.54
C PHE A 102 0.03 2.91 7.84
N ASN A 103 0.06 3.59 8.96
CA ASN A 103 -0.50 3.01 10.18
C ASN A 103 -2.04 3.14 10.10
N TRP A 104 -2.69 2.14 9.49
CA TRP A 104 -4.14 2.13 9.26
C TRP A 104 -4.92 2.33 10.55
N THR A 105 -4.60 1.56 11.58
CA THR A 105 -5.28 1.65 12.88
C THR A 105 -5.18 3.05 13.47
N LEU A 106 -3.98 3.61 13.54
CA LEU A 106 -3.78 4.95 14.10
C LEU A 106 -4.53 6.02 13.29
N ASN A 107 -4.40 5.98 11.96
CA ASN A 107 -5.05 6.96 11.09
C ASN A 107 -6.58 6.97 11.25
N PHE A 108 -7.20 5.79 11.30
CA PHE A 108 -8.65 5.72 11.44
C PHE A 108 -9.13 6.02 12.85
N ARG A 109 -8.40 5.61 13.88
CA ARG A 109 -8.71 6.00 15.26
C ARG A 109 -8.60 7.52 15.46
N GLN A 110 -7.60 8.17 14.86
CA GLN A 110 -7.50 9.64 14.87
C GLN A 110 -8.68 10.30 14.12
N GLN A 111 -9.04 9.80 12.94
CA GLN A 111 -10.18 10.33 12.20
C GLN A 111 -11.49 10.21 12.98
N VAL A 112 -11.73 9.09 13.66
CA VAL A 112 -12.92 8.90 14.51
C VAL A 112 -12.85 9.80 15.73
N PHE A 113 -11.70 9.90 16.38
CA PHE A 113 -11.50 10.78 17.52
C PHE A 113 -11.82 12.24 17.16
N ASP A 114 -11.23 12.74 16.07
CA ASP A 114 -11.42 14.12 15.60
C ASP A 114 -12.88 14.39 15.21
N ALA A 115 -13.56 13.43 14.59
CA ALA A 115 -14.98 13.52 14.27
C ALA A 115 -15.83 13.58 15.52
N TRP A 116 -15.57 12.74 16.52
CA TRP A 116 -16.28 12.73 17.78
C TRP A 116 -16.09 14.03 18.57
N GLU A 117 -14.84 14.55 18.60
CA GLU A 117 -14.54 15.83 19.24
C GLU A 117 -15.34 16.98 18.58
N GLN A 118 -15.41 17.01 17.24
CA GLN A 118 -16.19 17.99 16.49
C GLN A 118 -17.71 17.85 16.71
N GLU A 119 -18.20 16.63 16.91
CA GLU A 119 -19.60 16.36 17.24
C GLU A 119 -19.94 16.64 18.71
N GLY A 120 -18.96 16.97 19.53
CA GLY A 120 -19.13 17.21 20.98
C GLY A 120 -19.35 15.96 21.81
N LYS A 121 -18.96 14.79 21.29
CA LYS A 121 -18.92 13.54 22.08
C LYS A 121 -17.82 13.61 23.12
N ASP A 122 -17.99 12.87 24.21
CA ASP A 122 -16.96 12.77 25.24
C ASP A 122 -15.80 11.89 24.79
N VAL A 123 -14.67 12.52 24.57
CA VAL A 123 -13.40 11.86 24.17
C VAL A 123 -12.36 11.88 25.28
N THR A 124 -12.70 12.37 26.49
CA THR A 124 -11.75 12.58 27.59
C THR A 124 -11.08 11.31 28.11
N GLN A 125 -11.68 10.15 27.86
CA GLN A 125 -11.13 8.84 28.21
C GLN A 125 -10.01 8.37 27.27
N TYR A 126 -9.79 9.09 26.14
CA TYR A 126 -8.78 8.72 25.14
C TYR A 126 -7.63 9.72 25.16
N GLU A 127 -6.42 9.20 25.09
CA GLU A 127 -5.21 9.99 24.92
C GLU A 127 -4.87 10.07 23.42
N LYS A 128 -5.05 11.23 22.81
CA LYS A 128 -4.89 11.40 21.35
C LYS A 128 -3.51 10.95 20.83
N ASP A 129 -2.47 11.11 21.63
CA ASP A 129 -1.10 10.73 21.26
C ASP A 129 -0.83 9.23 21.47
N ASP A 130 -1.76 8.49 22.13
CA ASP A 130 -1.59 7.09 22.49
C ASP A 130 -2.74 6.19 21.97
N LEU A 131 -3.44 6.59 20.93
CA LEU A 131 -4.59 5.84 20.37
C LEU A 131 -4.25 4.44 19.89
N MET A 132 -2.96 4.08 19.77
CA MET A 132 -2.49 2.73 19.44
C MET A 132 -2.42 1.78 20.66
N ALA A 133 -2.61 2.27 21.88
CA ALA A 133 -2.51 1.44 23.07
C ALA A 133 -3.57 0.32 23.06
N GLU A 134 -3.14 -0.90 23.42
CA GLU A 134 -4.00 -2.09 23.47
C GLU A 134 -5.24 -1.90 24.38
N LYS A 135 -5.13 -1.02 25.40
CA LYS A 135 -6.24 -0.66 26.29
C LYS A 135 -7.48 -0.14 25.54
N TYR A 136 -7.29 0.36 24.30
CA TYR A 136 -8.36 0.91 23.47
C TYR A 136 -8.93 -0.08 22.44
N ASP A 137 -8.35 -1.25 22.23
CA ASP A 137 -8.74 -2.18 21.15
C ASP A 137 -10.21 -2.65 21.21
N SER A 138 -10.83 -2.64 22.39
CA SER A 138 -12.23 -3.04 22.58
C SER A 138 -13.18 -1.85 22.82
N THR A 139 -12.71 -0.63 22.63
CA THR A 139 -13.54 0.57 22.82
C THR A 139 -14.42 0.86 21.62
N GLU A 140 -15.50 1.63 21.82
CA GLU A 140 -16.38 2.06 20.72
C GLU A 140 -15.62 2.82 19.64
N LEU A 141 -14.64 3.63 20.01
CA LEU A 141 -13.78 4.35 19.07
C LEU A 141 -13.00 3.39 18.16
N ALA A 142 -12.40 2.35 18.75
CA ALA A 142 -11.64 1.35 17.97
C ALA A 142 -12.57 0.53 17.07
N ILE A 143 -13.73 0.13 17.57
CA ILE A 143 -14.74 -0.61 16.79
C ILE A 143 -15.22 0.23 15.59
N GLU A 144 -15.50 1.51 15.78
CA GLU A 144 -15.88 2.40 14.68
C GLU A 144 -14.73 2.59 13.68
N ALA A 145 -13.50 2.73 14.16
CA ALA A 145 -12.32 2.85 13.31
C ALA A 145 -12.10 1.58 12.46
N ASP A 146 -12.21 0.39 13.05
CA ASP A 146 -12.09 -0.89 12.37
C ASP A 146 -13.19 -1.07 11.31
N GLU A 147 -14.41 -0.63 11.59
CA GLU A 147 -15.51 -0.65 10.62
C GLU A 147 -15.21 0.27 9.41
N LYS A 148 -14.66 1.46 9.65
CA LYS A 148 -14.22 2.37 8.58
C LYS A 148 -13.07 1.78 7.74
N ILE A 149 -12.14 1.06 8.36
CA ILE A 149 -11.10 0.32 7.64
C ILE A 149 -11.74 -0.77 6.77
N ARG A 150 -12.68 -1.53 7.33
CA ARG A 150 -13.39 -2.61 6.64
C ARG A 150 -14.16 -2.13 5.43
N THR A 151 -14.79 -0.96 5.51
CA THR A 151 -15.61 -0.38 4.42
C THR A 151 -14.80 0.49 3.46
N PHE A 152 -13.54 0.80 3.74
CA PHE A 152 -12.72 1.78 3.02
C PHE A 152 -12.79 1.66 1.49
N GLN A 153 -12.66 0.45 0.96
CA GLN A 153 -12.68 0.23 -0.49
C GLN A 153 -14.08 0.50 -1.09
N ALA A 154 -15.13 0.13 -0.38
CA ALA A 154 -16.50 0.40 -0.80
C ALA A 154 -16.82 1.90 -0.77
N ASP A 155 -16.33 2.59 0.26
CA ASP A 155 -16.50 4.04 0.41
C ASP A 155 -15.70 4.80 -0.66
N ALA A 156 -14.46 4.39 -0.95
CA ALA A 156 -13.68 4.94 -2.04
C ALA A 156 -14.35 4.74 -3.42
N ALA A 157 -14.98 3.60 -3.64
CA ALA A 157 -15.74 3.35 -4.86
C ALA A 157 -16.96 4.28 -4.95
N LYS A 158 -17.71 4.44 -3.86
CA LYS A 158 -18.92 5.25 -3.79
C LYS A 158 -18.64 6.76 -3.90
N GLU A 159 -17.65 7.25 -3.17
CA GLU A 159 -17.41 8.69 -3.02
C GLU A 159 -16.41 9.24 -4.04
N ALA A 160 -15.38 8.46 -4.38
CA ALA A 160 -14.34 8.87 -5.31
C ALA A 160 -14.40 8.17 -6.67
N GLY A 161 -15.23 7.11 -6.82
CA GLY A 161 -15.32 6.32 -8.04
C GLY A 161 -14.08 5.49 -8.31
N ILE A 162 -13.37 5.06 -7.25
CA ILE A 162 -12.20 4.20 -7.35
C ILE A 162 -12.61 2.75 -7.09
N PHE A 163 -12.51 1.91 -8.11
CA PHE A 163 -12.90 0.50 -8.05
C PHE A 163 -11.72 -0.46 -8.09
N HIS A 164 -10.52 0.05 -8.32
CA HIS A 164 -9.30 -0.75 -8.36
C HIS A 164 -8.37 -0.32 -7.23
N HIS A 165 -8.06 -1.24 -6.36
CA HIS A 165 -7.18 -1.05 -5.22
C HIS A 165 -6.01 -2.02 -5.29
N LEU A 166 -4.84 -1.56 -4.90
CA LEU A 166 -3.64 -2.37 -4.74
C LEU A 166 -3.17 -2.28 -3.30
N ILE A 167 -2.70 -3.38 -2.76
CA ILE A 167 -1.88 -3.40 -1.55
C ILE A 167 -0.47 -3.71 -2.01
N THR A 168 0.47 -2.80 -1.81
CA THR A 168 1.87 -3.06 -2.12
C THR A 168 2.50 -3.96 -1.08
N LEU A 169 3.34 -4.91 -1.52
CA LEU A 169 4.10 -5.81 -0.64
C LEU A 169 3.29 -6.68 0.36
N PRO A 170 2.02 -7.07 0.13
CA PRO A 170 1.25 -7.81 1.12
C PRO A 170 1.88 -9.18 1.39
N THR A 171 2.34 -9.86 0.35
CA THR A 171 3.01 -11.16 0.45
C THR A 171 4.32 -11.06 1.21
N TYR A 172 5.10 -9.99 0.99
CA TYR A 172 6.34 -9.75 1.74
C TYR A 172 6.07 -9.61 3.24
N HIS A 173 5.13 -8.77 3.64
CA HIS A 173 4.81 -8.57 5.07
C HIS A 173 4.23 -9.83 5.71
N THR A 174 3.35 -10.55 5.00
CA THR A 174 2.81 -11.81 5.48
C THR A 174 3.91 -12.87 5.63
N ALA A 175 4.78 -13.00 4.65
CA ALA A 175 5.89 -13.96 4.71
C ALA A 175 6.87 -13.59 5.84
N ALA A 176 7.22 -12.32 6.00
CA ALA A 176 8.13 -11.86 7.06
C ALA A 176 7.56 -12.18 8.46
N LEU A 177 6.31 -11.83 8.73
CA LEU A 177 5.65 -12.12 10.01
C LEU A 177 5.55 -13.63 10.27
N SER A 178 5.11 -14.39 9.27
CA SER A 178 4.96 -15.84 9.41
C SER A 178 6.30 -16.55 9.62
N THR A 179 7.35 -16.09 8.93
CA THR A 179 8.70 -16.63 9.09
C THR A 179 9.28 -16.30 10.45
N ASP A 180 9.10 -15.07 10.95
CA ASP A 180 9.55 -14.68 12.29
C ASP A 180 8.86 -15.52 13.37
N ASN A 181 7.53 -15.68 13.27
CA ASN A 181 6.75 -16.52 14.19
C ASN A 181 7.20 -17.99 14.15
N LEU A 182 7.47 -18.51 12.94
CA LEU A 182 7.97 -19.86 12.78
C LEU A 182 9.36 -20.01 13.43
N ALA A 183 10.26 -19.07 13.18
CA ALA A 183 11.61 -19.11 13.75
C ALA A 183 11.56 -19.09 15.28
N LYS A 184 10.79 -18.21 15.88
CA LYS A 184 10.60 -18.12 17.34
C LYS A 184 10.04 -19.42 17.93
N ALA A 185 9.05 -20.03 17.30
CA ALA A 185 8.47 -21.29 17.77
C ALA A 185 9.41 -22.49 17.57
N TYR A 186 10.11 -22.55 16.43
CA TYR A 186 10.99 -23.68 16.08
C TYR A 186 12.27 -23.70 16.93
N PHE A 187 12.90 -22.53 17.14
CA PHE A 187 14.11 -22.41 17.96
C PHE A 187 13.85 -22.24 19.46
N GLY A 188 12.58 -22.09 19.85
CA GLY A 188 12.14 -22.13 21.23
C GLY A 188 11.88 -23.54 21.74
N ASP A 189 11.03 -23.66 22.77
CA ASP A 189 10.74 -24.94 23.43
C ASP A 189 9.88 -25.89 22.59
N ASP A 190 9.18 -25.37 21.58
CA ASP A 190 8.26 -26.20 20.76
C ASP A 190 8.98 -26.99 19.65
N GLY A 191 10.16 -26.57 19.20
CA GLY A 191 10.92 -27.25 18.14
C GLY A 191 10.06 -27.53 16.90
N MET A 192 10.11 -28.76 16.39
CA MET A 192 9.32 -29.19 15.22
C MET A 192 7.82 -29.07 15.43
N LEU A 193 7.34 -29.15 16.67
CA LEU A 193 5.91 -28.95 17.00
C LEU A 193 5.45 -27.51 16.69
N GLY A 194 6.34 -26.52 16.80
CA GLY A 194 6.07 -25.14 16.41
C GLY A 194 5.70 -25.03 14.93
N TYR A 195 6.45 -25.67 14.05
CA TYR A 195 6.10 -25.76 12.63
C TYR A 195 4.76 -26.47 12.40
N VAL A 196 4.60 -27.64 13.01
CA VAL A 196 3.38 -28.47 12.83
C VAL A 196 2.12 -27.71 13.28
N LYS A 197 2.15 -27.06 14.45
CA LYS A 197 1.01 -26.30 14.96
C LYS A 197 0.70 -25.04 14.13
N ASN A 198 1.71 -24.29 13.80
CA ASN A 198 1.54 -22.94 13.24
C ASN A 198 1.40 -22.94 11.72
N VAL A 199 1.90 -23.99 11.04
CA VAL A 199 1.88 -24.07 9.58
C VAL A 199 1.10 -25.30 9.13
N GLN A 200 1.66 -26.50 9.25
CA GLN A 200 1.15 -27.70 8.60
C GLN A 200 -0.31 -28.03 8.98
N ARG A 201 -0.66 -27.99 10.28
CA ARG A 201 -2.03 -28.23 10.73
C ARG A 201 -3.01 -27.22 10.20
N GLN A 202 -2.57 -25.95 10.07
CA GLN A 202 -3.44 -24.89 9.55
C GLN A 202 -3.67 -25.08 8.05
N GLU A 203 -2.63 -25.38 7.30
CA GLU A 203 -2.73 -25.68 5.86
C GLU A 203 -3.70 -26.84 5.60
N ILE A 204 -3.54 -27.94 6.33
CA ILE A 204 -4.43 -29.12 6.20
C ILE A 204 -5.88 -28.76 6.52
N ARG A 205 -6.14 -28.08 7.65
CA ARG A 205 -7.48 -27.73 8.12
C ARG A 205 -8.19 -26.74 7.21
N GLN A 206 -7.42 -25.83 6.62
CA GLN A 206 -7.96 -24.79 5.73
C GLN A 206 -7.99 -25.24 4.27
N GLY A 207 -7.50 -26.42 3.94
CA GLY A 207 -7.46 -26.94 2.58
C GLY A 207 -6.51 -26.15 1.68
N ILE A 208 -5.40 -25.63 2.24
CA ILE A 208 -4.40 -24.88 1.48
C ILE A 208 -3.66 -25.80 0.52
N ALA A 209 -3.70 -25.50 -0.76
CA ALA A 209 -3.16 -26.39 -1.80
C ALA A 209 -1.66 -26.65 -1.66
N CYS A 210 -0.89 -25.73 -1.08
CA CYS A 210 0.56 -25.89 -0.90
C CYS A 210 0.97 -27.01 0.08
N VAL A 211 0.04 -27.59 0.85
CA VAL A 211 0.27 -28.86 1.55
C VAL A 211 0.80 -29.92 0.59
N LYS A 212 0.27 -29.93 -0.64
CA LYS A 212 0.74 -30.78 -1.73
C LYS A 212 1.81 -30.05 -2.57
N HIS A 213 2.86 -29.61 -1.90
CA HIS A 213 3.90 -28.75 -2.51
C HIS A 213 4.59 -29.39 -3.71
N GLN A 214 4.71 -30.70 -3.76
CA GLN A 214 5.29 -31.42 -4.90
C GLN A 214 4.42 -31.25 -6.15
N ASN A 215 3.10 -31.42 -6.02
CA ASN A 215 2.17 -31.21 -7.12
C ASN A 215 2.17 -29.74 -7.57
N MET A 216 2.15 -28.81 -6.62
CA MET A 216 2.27 -27.37 -6.92
C MET A 216 3.58 -27.00 -7.65
N ALA A 217 4.67 -27.69 -7.33
CA ALA A 217 5.96 -27.53 -8.01
C ALA A 217 6.02 -28.25 -9.38
N GLY A 218 4.95 -28.91 -9.80
CA GLY A 218 4.88 -29.59 -11.09
C GLY A 218 5.52 -30.98 -11.11
N SER A 219 5.61 -31.67 -9.97
CA SER A 219 6.15 -33.04 -9.93
C SER A 219 5.39 -34.00 -10.82
N ASP A 220 4.05 -33.87 -10.89
CA ASP A 220 3.21 -34.71 -11.74
C ASP A 220 3.58 -34.55 -13.20
N MET A 221 3.74 -33.31 -13.68
CA MET A 221 4.17 -33.04 -15.05
C MET A 221 5.57 -33.62 -15.32
N GLY A 222 6.48 -33.52 -14.36
CA GLY A 222 7.84 -34.09 -14.46
C GLY A 222 7.81 -35.62 -14.51
N ASP A 223 6.92 -36.25 -13.72
CA ASP A 223 6.75 -37.69 -13.70
C ASP A 223 6.07 -38.21 -14.97
N ASP A 224 5.07 -37.51 -15.51
CA ASP A 224 4.45 -37.80 -16.80
C ASP A 224 5.46 -37.75 -17.95
N HIS A 225 6.34 -36.75 -17.98
CA HIS A 225 7.41 -36.67 -18.95
C HIS A 225 8.37 -37.86 -18.86
N LYS A 226 8.77 -38.24 -17.64
CA LYS A 226 9.64 -39.40 -17.45
C LYS A 226 8.97 -40.68 -17.94
N GLU A 227 7.70 -40.88 -17.60
CA GLU A 227 6.93 -42.04 -18.06
C GLU A 227 6.80 -42.09 -19.57
N TYR A 228 6.51 -40.93 -20.21
CA TYR A 228 6.41 -40.82 -21.67
C TYR A 228 7.70 -41.23 -22.38
N PHE A 229 8.86 -40.82 -21.89
CA PHE A 229 10.15 -41.13 -22.54
C PHE A 229 10.80 -42.44 -22.11
N ALA A 230 10.59 -42.88 -20.87
CA ALA A 230 11.25 -44.05 -20.29
C ALA A 230 10.31 -45.21 -19.93
N GLY A 231 9.00 -45.07 -20.19
CA GLY A 231 7.97 -46.07 -19.92
C GLY A 231 7.55 -46.13 -18.44
N GLU A 232 6.61 -47.01 -18.13
CA GLU A 232 5.99 -47.16 -16.82
C GLU A 232 6.99 -47.49 -15.67
N ALA A 233 8.16 -48.04 -16.01
CA ALA A 233 9.23 -48.37 -15.05
C ALA A 233 10.05 -47.13 -14.66
N ALA A 234 9.76 -45.94 -15.19
CA ALA A 234 10.47 -44.73 -14.83
C ALA A 234 10.35 -44.40 -13.33
N LEU A 235 11.45 -43.97 -12.73
CA LEU A 235 11.46 -43.55 -11.34
C LEU A 235 10.71 -42.21 -11.20
N LYS A 236 9.57 -42.24 -10.49
CA LYS A 236 8.70 -41.09 -10.27
C LYS A 236 8.98 -40.42 -8.93
N ALA A 237 8.94 -39.10 -8.87
CA ALA A 237 9.12 -38.34 -7.64
C ALA A 237 7.92 -38.48 -6.70
N ALA A 238 6.70 -38.53 -7.22
CA ALA A 238 5.45 -38.72 -6.48
C ALA A 238 4.80 -40.10 -6.73
N GLY A 239 5.61 -41.13 -6.99
CA GLY A 239 5.14 -42.49 -7.26
C GLY A 239 4.66 -43.24 -6.03
N LYS A 240 4.04 -44.40 -6.28
CA LYS A 240 3.41 -45.29 -5.28
C LYS A 240 4.35 -45.65 -4.10
N ASP A 241 5.62 -45.83 -4.38
CA ASP A 241 6.65 -46.23 -3.41
C ASP A 241 7.42 -45.06 -2.81
N ASN A 242 6.95 -43.85 -3.01
CA ASN A 242 7.59 -42.61 -2.56
C ASN A 242 6.60 -41.72 -1.81
N THR A 243 6.16 -40.58 -2.38
CA THR A 243 5.38 -39.56 -1.68
C THR A 243 3.88 -39.56 -2.03
N MET A 244 3.41 -40.48 -2.87
CA MET A 244 2.03 -40.51 -3.40
C MET A 244 0.92 -40.41 -2.36
N ASN A 245 1.11 -40.96 -1.16
CA ASN A 245 0.10 -41.03 -0.11
C ASN A 245 0.46 -40.22 1.15
N GLN A 246 1.35 -39.25 1.04
CA GLN A 246 1.80 -38.46 2.21
C GLN A 246 0.82 -37.37 2.61
N PHE A 247 -0.04 -36.91 1.69
CA PHE A 247 -1.10 -35.89 1.96
C PHE A 247 -2.35 -36.17 1.12
#